data_a7c9e25d9ccf1e45c3c35367a2d336b4
#
_entry.id   a7c9e25d9ccf1e45c3c35367a2d336b4
#
_cell.length_a   1.000
_cell.length_b   1.000
_cell.length_c   1.000
_cell.angle_alpha   90.00
_cell.angle_beta   90.00
_cell.angle_gamma   90.00
#
_symmetry.space_group_name_H-M   'P 1'
#
loop_
_entity.id
_entity.type
_entity.pdbx_description
1 polymer ?
#
loop_
_entity_poly.entity_id
_entity_poly.type
_entity_poly.pdbx_seq_one_letter_code
_entity_poly.pdbx_strand_id
1 'polypeptide(L)'
;MAAKYGEINRRSVSDQVYDIIVKKIADGEWKKGDKIPSEIELAQELKVSRSTLKMALQKLNTLGIIETRVGEGSFVRDFSFNAFLSELLKSNLITDNTNEINQFRILIEYCVLRLAIINPTDTELLHSLETALHKIKASIQSEDDEAFHKAHFQFHYIICQMSKNKLFIRLYDSLKEIFFDIYKANAETTWLIYGKSETISHHQELYNGIKNKDFQKLTQLQDALLTDEYLASR
;
A
#
# COMPACT_ATOMS: atom_id res chain seq x y z
N MET A 1 12.34 -43.61 -2.09
CA MET A 1 13.80 -43.55 -1.90
C MET A 1 14.12 -42.21 -1.26
N ALA A 2 14.60 -42.17 -0.03
CA ALA A 2 15.04 -40.95 0.61
C ALA A 2 16.29 -40.40 -0.10
N ALA A 3 16.38 -39.09 -0.32
CA ALA A 3 17.54 -38.47 -0.94
C ALA A 3 18.82 -38.82 -0.16
N LYS A 4 19.82 -39.36 -0.85
CA LYS A 4 21.07 -39.88 -0.27
C LYS A 4 21.98 -38.78 0.28
N TYR A 5 21.68 -37.52 -0.03
CA TYR A 5 22.42 -36.34 0.41
C TYR A 5 21.43 -35.24 0.80
N GLY A 6 21.63 -34.64 1.99
CA GLY A 6 20.80 -33.54 2.48
C GLY A 6 20.92 -32.29 1.57
N GLU A 7 19.84 -31.50 1.47
CA GLU A 7 19.84 -30.26 0.74
C GLU A 7 20.81 -29.26 1.36
N ILE A 8 21.77 -28.79 0.56
CA ILE A 8 22.66 -27.67 0.95
C ILE A 8 21.97 -26.39 0.55
N ASN A 9 21.23 -25.79 1.47
CA ASN A 9 20.63 -24.47 1.28
C ASN A 9 21.67 -23.36 1.52
N ARG A 10 22.60 -23.18 0.57
CA ARG A 10 23.54 -22.06 0.56
C ARG A 10 22.98 -20.95 -0.31
N ARG A 11 22.72 -19.79 0.29
CA ARG A 11 22.43 -18.56 -0.49
C ARG A 11 23.57 -18.33 -1.51
N SER A 12 23.19 -18.10 -2.75
CA SER A 12 24.17 -17.82 -3.80
C SER A 12 24.97 -16.54 -3.49
N VAL A 13 26.20 -16.46 -3.96
CA VAL A 13 27.02 -15.25 -3.80
C VAL A 13 26.36 -14.06 -4.51
N SER A 14 25.66 -14.29 -5.62
CA SER A 14 24.90 -13.24 -6.32
C SER A 14 23.73 -12.71 -5.49
N ASP A 15 23.05 -13.55 -4.68
CA ASP A 15 22.00 -13.07 -3.78
C ASP A 15 22.57 -12.27 -2.60
N GLN A 16 23.74 -12.61 -2.11
CA GLN A 16 24.43 -11.80 -1.09
C GLN A 16 24.83 -10.42 -1.63
N VAL A 17 25.34 -10.37 -2.85
CA VAL A 17 25.65 -9.09 -3.55
C VAL A 17 24.38 -8.27 -3.75
N TYR A 18 23.30 -8.90 -4.18
CA TYR A 18 21.98 -8.27 -4.30
C TYR A 18 21.55 -7.63 -2.98
N ASP A 19 21.61 -8.38 -1.86
CA ASP A 19 21.21 -7.89 -0.54
C ASP A 19 22.07 -6.67 -0.09
N ILE A 20 23.39 -6.69 -0.37
CA ILE A 20 24.28 -5.58 -0.05
C ILE A 20 23.87 -4.31 -0.81
N ILE A 21 23.61 -4.44 -2.11
CA ILE A 21 23.23 -3.29 -2.94
C ILE A 21 21.87 -2.75 -2.52
N VAL A 22 20.87 -3.62 -2.29
CA VAL A 22 19.56 -3.22 -1.79
C VAL A 22 19.68 -2.49 -0.46
N LYS A 23 20.54 -2.97 0.44
CA LYS A 23 20.77 -2.32 1.73
C LYS A 23 21.36 -0.92 1.58
N LYS A 24 22.37 -0.74 0.73
CA LYS A 24 22.96 0.59 0.44
C LYS A 24 21.92 1.58 -0.07
N ILE A 25 20.99 1.13 -0.92
CA ILE A 25 19.89 1.95 -1.42
C ILE A 25 18.88 2.23 -0.30
N ALA A 26 18.49 1.22 0.48
CA ALA A 26 17.53 1.36 1.57
C ALA A 26 18.02 2.26 2.70
N ASP A 27 19.32 2.20 3.02
CA ASP A 27 19.97 3.04 4.02
C ASP A 27 20.23 4.48 3.52
N GLY A 28 19.96 4.75 2.22
CA GLY A 28 20.11 6.07 1.61
C GLY A 28 21.55 6.44 1.26
N GLU A 29 22.48 5.48 1.30
CA GLU A 29 23.85 5.69 0.81
C GLU A 29 23.84 5.96 -0.70
N TRP A 30 23.00 5.24 -1.45
CA TRP A 30 22.73 5.51 -2.86
C TRP A 30 21.28 5.96 -3.01
N LYS A 31 21.11 7.17 -3.53
CA LYS A 31 19.82 7.82 -3.70
C LYS A 31 19.29 7.65 -5.11
N LYS A 32 18.01 7.91 -5.31
CA LYS A 32 17.37 8.00 -6.62
C LYS A 32 18.19 8.88 -7.58
N GLY A 33 18.51 8.33 -8.74
CA GLY A 33 19.28 9.00 -9.79
C GLY A 33 20.79 8.86 -9.64
N ASP A 34 21.29 8.37 -8.51
CA ASP A 34 22.72 8.17 -8.33
C ASP A 34 23.23 7.08 -9.27
N LYS A 35 24.38 7.34 -9.84
CA LYS A 35 25.11 6.35 -10.63
C LYS A 35 25.80 5.36 -9.70
N ILE A 36 25.52 4.08 -9.89
CA ILE A 36 26.20 2.99 -9.17
C ILE A 36 27.61 2.85 -9.70
N PRO A 37 28.60 2.53 -8.86
CA PRO A 37 29.95 2.23 -9.32
C PRO A 37 29.95 1.17 -10.44
N SER A 38 30.93 1.22 -11.33
CA SER A 38 30.99 0.30 -12.46
C SER A 38 31.05 -1.17 -12.01
N GLU A 39 30.65 -2.09 -12.89
CA GLU A 39 30.74 -3.53 -12.62
C GLU A 39 32.15 -3.97 -12.21
N ILE A 40 33.21 -3.31 -12.78
CA ILE A 40 34.58 -3.63 -12.45
C ILE A 40 34.94 -3.18 -11.04
N GLU A 41 34.59 -1.96 -10.67
CA GLU A 41 34.83 -1.40 -9.35
C GLU A 41 34.08 -2.18 -8.27
N LEU A 42 32.78 -2.43 -8.46
CA LEU A 42 31.98 -3.20 -7.49
C LEU A 42 32.45 -4.65 -7.35
N ALA A 43 32.83 -5.31 -8.44
CA ALA A 43 33.35 -6.66 -8.37
C ALA A 43 34.64 -6.73 -7.56
N GLN A 44 35.52 -5.74 -7.72
CA GLN A 44 36.75 -5.62 -6.95
C GLN A 44 36.49 -5.32 -5.48
N GLU A 45 35.60 -4.35 -5.18
CA GLU A 45 35.23 -3.96 -3.81
C GLU A 45 34.61 -5.12 -3.05
N LEU A 46 33.66 -5.82 -3.67
CA LEU A 46 32.96 -6.95 -3.06
C LEU A 46 33.71 -8.29 -3.16
N LYS A 47 34.89 -8.28 -3.82
CA LYS A 47 35.74 -9.48 -4.02
C LYS A 47 34.97 -10.65 -4.64
N VAL A 48 34.16 -10.38 -5.65
CA VAL A 48 33.38 -11.36 -6.38
C VAL A 48 33.74 -11.38 -7.87
N SER A 49 33.34 -12.46 -8.57
CA SER A 49 33.51 -12.50 -10.02
C SER A 49 32.58 -11.50 -10.71
N ARG A 50 33.01 -10.98 -11.85
CA ARG A 50 32.19 -10.09 -12.69
C ARG A 50 30.86 -10.75 -13.10
N SER A 51 30.86 -12.04 -13.36
CA SER A 51 29.64 -12.79 -13.67
C SER A 51 28.66 -12.83 -12.51
N THR A 52 29.15 -13.04 -11.29
CA THR A 52 28.33 -13.03 -10.06
C THR A 52 27.69 -11.64 -9.84
N LEU A 53 28.49 -10.57 -9.99
CA LEU A 53 27.97 -9.21 -9.87
C LEU A 53 26.94 -8.90 -10.96
N LYS A 54 27.21 -9.28 -12.21
CA LYS A 54 26.29 -9.06 -13.33
C LYS A 54 24.94 -9.74 -13.09
N MET A 55 24.92 -10.95 -12.52
CA MET A 55 23.67 -11.64 -12.15
C MET A 55 22.87 -10.83 -11.09
N ALA A 56 23.54 -10.30 -10.08
CA ALA A 56 22.90 -9.48 -9.06
C ALA A 56 22.34 -8.16 -9.65
N LEU A 57 23.14 -7.46 -10.49
CA LEU A 57 22.68 -6.23 -11.15
C LEU A 57 21.53 -6.51 -12.14
N GLN A 58 21.57 -7.61 -12.86
CA GLN A 58 20.49 -8.01 -13.75
C GLN A 58 19.19 -8.25 -12.97
N LYS A 59 19.26 -8.92 -11.80
CA LYS A 59 18.12 -9.12 -10.91
C LYS A 59 17.56 -7.78 -10.40
N LEU A 60 18.43 -6.84 -9.98
CA LEU A 60 18.03 -5.50 -9.57
C LEU A 60 17.37 -4.71 -10.71
N ASN A 61 17.90 -4.82 -11.91
CA ASN A 61 17.35 -4.17 -13.10
C ASN A 61 15.98 -4.77 -13.50
N THR A 62 15.83 -6.10 -13.44
CA THR A 62 14.56 -6.79 -13.70
C THR A 62 13.48 -6.38 -12.69
N LEU A 63 13.87 -6.17 -11.42
CA LEU A 63 12.96 -5.68 -10.38
C LEU A 63 12.73 -4.16 -10.44
N GLY A 64 13.37 -3.46 -11.38
CA GLY A 64 13.22 -2.01 -11.53
C GLY A 64 13.85 -1.18 -10.40
N ILE A 65 14.70 -1.79 -9.57
CA ILE A 65 15.43 -1.10 -8.48
C ILE A 65 16.53 -0.23 -9.05
N ILE A 66 17.15 -0.70 -10.12
CA ILE A 66 18.14 0.06 -10.91
C ILE A 66 17.73 0.08 -12.38
N GLU A 67 18.32 1.00 -13.14
CA GLU A 67 18.23 1.08 -14.59
C GLU A 67 19.62 1.03 -15.18
N THR A 68 19.89 0.08 -16.07
CA THR A 68 21.16 0.02 -16.80
C THR A 68 21.00 0.69 -18.15
N ARG A 69 21.79 1.74 -18.38
CA ARG A 69 21.86 2.48 -19.64
C ARG A 69 23.11 2.08 -20.40
N VAL A 70 22.94 1.71 -21.65
CA VAL A 70 24.06 1.26 -22.50
C VAL A 70 25.10 2.37 -22.66
N GLY A 71 26.35 2.08 -22.31
CA GLY A 71 27.45 3.04 -22.37
C GLY A 71 27.53 4.05 -21.21
N GLU A 72 26.48 4.18 -20.41
CA GLU A 72 26.44 5.15 -19.31
C GLU A 72 26.62 4.50 -17.93
N GLY A 73 26.20 3.23 -17.77
CA GLY A 73 26.26 2.48 -16.50
C GLY A 73 24.89 2.24 -15.88
N SER A 74 24.87 1.87 -14.60
CA SER A 74 23.65 1.60 -13.85
C SER A 74 23.33 2.74 -12.89
N PHE A 75 22.04 3.07 -12.78
CA PHE A 75 21.54 4.17 -11.96
C PHE A 75 20.44 3.66 -11.02
N VAL A 76 20.37 4.19 -9.81
CA VAL A 76 19.30 3.89 -8.87
C VAL A 76 18.00 4.48 -9.42
N ARG A 77 17.00 3.61 -9.61
CA ARG A 77 15.65 4.07 -10.00
C ARG A 77 14.85 4.53 -8.79
N ASP A 78 13.85 5.34 -9.09
CA ASP A 78 12.74 5.53 -8.20
C ASP A 78 11.90 4.26 -8.22
N PHE A 79 12.32 3.26 -7.43
CA PHE A 79 11.49 2.07 -7.28
C PHE A 79 10.27 2.46 -6.48
N SER A 80 9.22 2.75 -7.20
CA SER A 80 7.89 2.89 -6.63
C SER A 80 7.21 1.53 -6.69
N PHE A 81 7.19 0.81 -5.57
CA PHE A 81 6.32 -0.36 -5.40
C PHE A 81 4.88 0.00 -5.79
N ASN A 82 4.51 1.25 -5.55
CA ASN A 82 3.24 1.84 -5.90
C ASN A 82 2.97 1.80 -7.41
N ALA A 83 3.91 2.29 -8.22
CA ALA A 83 3.76 2.29 -9.67
C ALA A 83 3.69 0.86 -10.24
N PHE A 84 4.50 -0.05 -9.70
CA PHE A 84 4.51 -1.45 -10.14
C PHE A 84 3.20 -2.16 -9.78
N LEU A 85 2.72 -2.05 -8.54
CA LEU A 85 1.47 -2.67 -8.11
C LEU A 85 0.25 -2.06 -8.81
N SER A 86 0.23 -0.74 -8.96
CA SER A 86 -0.84 -0.04 -9.71
C SER A 86 -0.89 -0.50 -11.16
N GLU A 87 0.26 -0.64 -11.82
CA GLU A 87 0.32 -1.10 -13.20
C GLU A 87 -0.15 -2.56 -13.34
N LEU A 88 0.24 -3.44 -12.42
CA LEU A 88 -0.22 -4.83 -12.40
C LEU A 88 -1.74 -4.94 -12.26
N LEU A 89 -2.33 -4.13 -11.40
CA LEU A 89 -3.78 -4.14 -11.18
C LEU A 89 -4.53 -3.48 -12.35
N LYS A 90 -4.01 -2.37 -12.90
CA LYS A 90 -4.61 -1.71 -14.09
C LYS A 90 -4.50 -2.57 -15.35
N SER A 91 -3.49 -3.42 -15.45
CA SER A 91 -3.31 -4.33 -16.60
C SER A 91 -4.17 -5.59 -16.54
N ASN A 92 -5.00 -5.75 -15.50
CA ASN A 92 -5.82 -6.95 -15.24
C ASN A 92 -5.00 -8.26 -15.15
N LEU A 93 -3.69 -8.16 -14.88
CA LEU A 93 -2.81 -9.34 -14.76
C LEU A 93 -3.05 -10.13 -13.47
N ILE A 94 -3.61 -9.48 -12.44
CA ILE A 94 -3.94 -10.12 -11.16
C ILE A 94 -5.42 -10.47 -11.10
N THR A 95 -6.28 -9.50 -11.36
CA THR A 95 -7.73 -9.67 -11.43
C THR A 95 -8.37 -8.52 -12.23
N ASP A 96 -9.42 -8.81 -12.97
CA ASP A 96 -10.31 -7.83 -13.60
C ASP A 96 -11.61 -7.64 -12.80
N ASN A 97 -11.73 -8.34 -11.68
CA ASN A 97 -12.91 -8.34 -10.84
C ASN A 97 -12.85 -7.20 -9.79
N THR A 98 -13.57 -6.14 -10.04
CA THR A 98 -13.68 -4.97 -9.15
C THR A 98 -14.15 -5.37 -7.74
N ASN A 99 -15.03 -6.39 -7.63
CA ASN A 99 -15.51 -6.86 -6.33
C ASN A 99 -14.39 -7.49 -5.49
N GLU A 100 -13.47 -8.24 -6.10
CA GLU A 100 -12.33 -8.81 -5.38
C GLU A 100 -11.39 -7.71 -4.85
N ILE A 101 -11.16 -6.67 -5.66
CA ILE A 101 -10.35 -5.52 -5.22
C ILE A 101 -11.08 -4.76 -4.09
N ASN A 102 -12.40 -4.62 -4.16
CA ASN A 102 -13.19 -4.00 -3.12
C ASN A 102 -13.16 -4.80 -1.81
N GLN A 103 -13.34 -6.11 -1.87
CA GLN A 103 -13.21 -6.99 -0.71
C GLN A 103 -11.83 -6.88 -0.07
N PHE A 104 -10.76 -6.85 -0.88
CA PHE A 104 -9.40 -6.66 -0.39
C PHE A 104 -9.22 -5.31 0.30
N ARG A 105 -9.76 -4.22 -0.26
CA ARG A 105 -9.78 -2.89 0.35
C ARG A 105 -10.43 -2.90 1.72
N ILE A 106 -11.64 -3.46 1.84
CA ILE A 106 -12.41 -3.50 3.09
C ILE A 106 -11.65 -4.27 4.17
N LEU A 107 -11.03 -5.40 3.81
CA LEU A 107 -10.24 -6.19 4.75
C LEU A 107 -9.00 -5.43 5.24
N ILE A 108 -8.33 -4.67 4.36
CA ILE A 108 -7.22 -3.80 4.77
C ILE A 108 -7.73 -2.72 5.73
N GLU A 109 -8.82 -2.04 5.40
CA GLU A 109 -9.42 -1.00 6.23
C GLU A 109 -9.85 -1.53 7.60
N TYR A 110 -10.40 -2.73 7.66
CA TYR A 110 -10.69 -3.43 8.90
C TYR A 110 -9.44 -3.65 9.75
N CYS A 111 -8.37 -4.17 9.15
CA CYS A 111 -7.11 -4.42 9.84
C CYS A 111 -6.45 -3.13 10.36
N VAL A 112 -6.39 -2.08 9.54
CA VAL A 112 -5.76 -0.81 9.95
C VAL A 112 -6.57 -0.09 11.01
N LEU A 113 -7.91 -0.17 10.99
CA LEU A 113 -8.79 0.37 12.01
C LEU A 113 -8.52 -0.29 13.37
N ARG A 114 -8.41 -1.61 13.41
CA ARG A 114 -8.07 -2.34 14.64
C ARG A 114 -6.73 -1.90 15.22
N LEU A 115 -5.71 -1.72 14.39
CA LEU A 115 -4.41 -1.22 14.81
C LEU A 115 -4.48 0.23 15.29
N ALA A 116 -5.24 1.08 14.62
CA ALA A 116 -5.42 2.48 15.00
C ALA A 116 -6.02 2.63 16.41
N ILE A 117 -6.94 1.73 16.80
CA ILE A 117 -7.56 1.76 18.13
C ILE A 117 -6.58 1.28 19.22
N ILE A 118 -5.81 0.22 18.93
CA ILE A 118 -4.85 -0.37 19.88
C ILE A 118 -3.69 0.60 20.15
N ASN A 119 -3.26 1.32 19.14
CA ASN A 119 -2.16 2.28 19.26
C ASN A 119 -2.52 3.46 20.18
N PRO A 120 -1.52 4.09 20.81
CA PRO A 120 -1.73 5.36 21.51
C PRO A 120 -2.35 6.40 20.58
N THR A 121 -3.32 7.15 21.09
CA THR A 121 -4.01 8.19 20.31
C THR A 121 -3.02 9.27 19.89
N ASP A 122 -3.02 9.53 18.60
CA ASP A 122 -2.28 10.63 17.97
C ASP A 122 -3.26 11.80 17.80
N THR A 123 -3.06 12.87 18.56
CA THR A 123 -3.98 14.01 18.61
C THR A 123 -4.01 14.79 17.31
N GLU A 124 -2.89 14.85 16.58
CA GLU A 124 -2.82 15.55 15.28
C GLU A 124 -3.56 14.75 14.21
N LEU A 125 -3.37 13.44 14.18
CA LEU A 125 -4.12 12.57 13.26
C LEU A 125 -5.60 12.54 13.61
N LEU A 126 -5.97 12.56 14.90
CA LEU A 126 -7.36 12.61 15.31
C LEU A 126 -8.04 13.91 14.87
N HIS A 127 -7.37 15.06 15.00
CA HIS A 127 -7.85 16.34 14.48
C HIS A 127 -7.97 16.34 12.94
N SER A 128 -7.00 15.75 12.26
CA SER A 128 -7.04 15.59 10.81
C SER A 128 -8.21 14.71 10.37
N LEU A 129 -8.51 13.64 11.13
CA LEU A 129 -9.66 12.75 10.90
C LEU A 129 -10.98 13.49 11.06
N GLU A 130 -11.11 14.32 12.10
CA GLU A 130 -12.28 15.19 12.32
C GLU A 130 -12.49 16.16 11.17
N THR A 131 -11.39 16.77 10.70
CA THR A 131 -11.41 17.67 9.55
C THR A 131 -11.88 16.96 8.27
N ALA A 132 -11.40 15.73 8.02
CA ALA A 132 -11.83 14.91 6.89
C ALA A 132 -13.32 14.56 6.99
N LEU A 133 -13.81 14.22 8.18
CA LEU A 133 -15.24 13.98 8.44
C LEU A 133 -16.11 15.21 8.13
N HIS A 134 -15.66 16.40 8.53
CA HIS A 134 -16.37 17.66 8.22
C HIS A 134 -16.43 17.90 6.71
N LYS A 135 -15.35 17.60 5.98
CA LYS A 135 -15.32 17.70 4.51
C LYS A 135 -16.27 16.70 3.84
N ILE A 136 -16.38 15.47 4.35
CA ILE A 136 -17.38 14.47 3.89
C ILE A 136 -18.79 15.05 4.04
N LYS A 137 -19.14 15.60 5.21
CA LYS A 137 -20.46 16.19 5.47
C LYS A 137 -20.75 17.36 4.54
N ALA A 138 -19.79 18.27 4.40
CA ALA A 138 -19.94 19.46 3.56
C ALA A 138 -20.12 19.10 2.08
N SER A 139 -19.34 18.14 1.56
CA SER A 139 -19.43 17.71 0.16
C SER A 139 -20.77 17.02 -0.16
N ILE A 140 -21.30 16.23 0.78
CA ILE A 140 -22.63 15.63 0.63
C ILE A 140 -23.72 16.70 0.62
N GLN A 141 -23.60 17.74 1.47
CA GLN A 141 -24.56 18.84 1.54
C GLN A 141 -24.54 19.72 0.29
N SER A 142 -23.35 19.91 -0.29
CA SER A 142 -23.19 20.72 -1.52
C SER A 142 -23.37 19.91 -2.81
N GLU A 143 -23.61 18.60 -2.70
CA GLU A 143 -23.71 17.65 -3.83
C GLU A 143 -22.44 17.64 -4.72
N ASP A 144 -21.26 17.86 -4.12
CA ASP A 144 -19.97 17.83 -4.79
C ASP A 144 -19.36 16.42 -4.65
N ASP A 145 -19.61 15.57 -5.64
CA ASP A 145 -19.18 14.18 -5.64
C ASP A 145 -17.63 14.05 -5.68
N GLU A 146 -16.95 14.95 -6.39
CA GLU A 146 -15.48 14.93 -6.45
C GLU A 146 -14.86 15.28 -5.10
N ALA A 147 -15.37 16.31 -4.44
CA ALA A 147 -14.95 16.67 -3.09
C ALA A 147 -15.26 15.55 -2.09
N PHE A 148 -16.41 14.87 -2.23
CA PHE A 148 -16.76 13.71 -1.41
C PHE A 148 -15.75 12.59 -1.55
N HIS A 149 -15.44 12.14 -2.77
CA HIS A 149 -14.49 11.04 -2.97
C HIS A 149 -13.10 11.35 -2.42
N LYS A 150 -12.64 12.59 -2.60
CA LYS A 150 -11.36 13.03 -2.03
C LYS A 150 -11.38 13.02 -0.50
N ALA A 151 -12.42 13.52 0.12
CA ALA A 151 -12.56 13.59 1.57
C ALA A 151 -12.72 12.17 2.18
N HIS A 152 -13.50 11.31 1.52
CA HIS A 152 -13.72 9.93 1.91
C HIS A 152 -12.41 9.12 1.87
N PHE A 153 -11.68 9.18 0.75
CA PHE A 153 -10.36 8.56 0.68
C PHE A 153 -9.43 9.07 1.78
N GLN A 154 -9.38 10.39 1.98
CA GLN A 154 -8.53 11.01 2.99
C GLN A 154 -8.88 10.54 4.40
N PHE A 155 -10.15 10.35 4.71
CA PHE A 155 -10.61 9.84 6.00
C PHE A 155 -10.04 8.45 6.29
N HIS A 156 -10.19 7.51 5.37
CA HIS A 156 -9.66 6.15 5.53
C HIS A 156 -8.13 6.12 5.51
N TYR A 157 -7.49 6.98 4.72
CA TYR A 157 -6.03 7.10 4.71
C TYR A 157 -5.46 7.57 6.05
N ILE A 158 -6.12 8.52 6.72
CA ILE A 158 -5.73 8.96 8.07
C ILE A 158 -5.84 7.80 9.07
N ILE A 159 -6.91 7.01 9.01
CA ILE A 159 -7.03 5.80 9.84
C ILE A 159 -5.87 4.84 9.56
N CYS A 160 -5.49 4.67 8.29
CA CYS A 160 -4.34 3.86 7.92
C CYS A 160 -3.04 4.42 8.55
N GLN A 161 -2.83 5.73 8.55
CA GLN A 161 -1.68 6.37 9.22
C GLN A 161 -1.71 6.15 10.75
N MET A 162 -2.88 6.20 11.38
CA MET A 162 -3.06 5.91 12.81
C MET A 162 -2.69 4.47 13.17
N SER A 163 -2.72 3.55 12.22
CA SER A 163 -2.24 2.17 12.41
C SER A 163 -0.76 2.10 12.76
N LYS A 164 0.04 3.13 12.44
CA LYS A 164 1.50 3.21 12.58
C LYS A 164 2.26 2.05 11.90
N ASN A 165 1.59 1.28 11.07
CA ASN A 165 2.17 0.18 10.32
C ASN A 165 2.65 0.69 8.94
N LYS A 166 3.97 0.85 8.81
CA LYS A 166 4.59 1.37 7.59
C LYS A 166 4.27 0.56 6.33
N LEU A 167 4.05 -0.76 6.48
CA LEU A 167 3.71 -1.62 5.34
C LEU A 167 2.29 -1.33 4.85
N PHE A 168 1.31 -1.23 5.75
CA PHE A 168 -0.06 -0.86 5.38
C PHE A 168 -0.11 0.55 4.77
N ILE A 169 0.61 1.52 5.34
CA ILE A 169 0.66 2.88 4.79
C ILE A 169 1.21 2.87 3.36
N ARG A 170 2.34 2.19 3.12
CA ARG A 170 2.92 2.06 1.77
C ARG A 170 1.99 1.33 0.80
N LEU A 171 1.32 0.28 1.27
CA LEU A 171 0.37 -0.47 0.46
C LEU A 171 -0.83 0.41 0.09
N TYR A 172 -1.39 1.15 1.05
CA TYR A 172 -2.50 2.07 0.82
C TYR A 172 -2.12 3.19 -0.15
N ASP A 173 -0.91 3.77 0.00
CA ASP A 173 -0.34 4.73 -0.96
C ASP A 173 -0.21 4.13 -2.37
N SER A 174 0.19 2.86 -2.46
CA SER A 174 0.35 2.15 -3.74
C SER A 174 -0.97 1.94 -4.46
N LEU A 175 -2.03 1.75 -3.70
CA LEU A 175 -3.38 1.44 -4.19
C LEU A 175 -4.27 2.68 -4.27
N LYS A 176 -3.73 3.86 -3.97
CA LYS A 176 -4.49 5.12 -3.86
C LYS A 176 -5.42 5.36 -5.04
N GLU A 177 -4.90 5.29 -6.27
CA GLU A 177 -5.69 5.54 -7.47
C GLU A 177 -6.78 4.50 -7.65
N ILE A 178 -6.47 3.23 -7.41
CA ILE A 178 -7.40 2.12 -7.54
C ILE A 178 -8.50 2.21 -6.48
N PHE A 179 -8.14 2.48 -5.23
CA PHE A 179 -9.13 2.66 -4.16
C PHE A 179 -10.01 3.89 -4.41
N PHE A 180 -9.44 4.96 -4.96
CA PHE A 180 -10.21 6.13 -5.35
C PHE A 180 -11.23 5.82 -6.45
N ASP A 181 -10.83 5.05 -7.47
CA ASP A 181 -11.74 4.62 -8.53
C ASP A 181 -12.84 3.68 -8.01
N ILE A 182 -12.49 2.79 -7.06
CA ILE A 182 -13.47 1.93 -6.39
C ILE A 182 -14.46 2.73 -5.55
N TYR A 183 -13.99 3.69 -4.77
CA TYR A 183 -14.89 4.56 -4.00
C TYR A 183 -15.85 5.31 -4.92
N LYS A 184 -15.35 5.79 -6.06
CA LYS A 184 -16.17 6.46 -7.06
C LYS A 184 -17.21 5.51 -7.68
N ALA A 185 -16.80 4.31 -8.08
CA ALA A 185 -17.70 3.31 -8.65
C ALA A 185 -18.76 2.82 -7.64
N ASN A 186 -18.38 2.66 -6.38
CA ASN A 186 -19.28 2.18 -5.32
C ASN A 186 -20.15 3.28 -4.70
N ALA A 187 -19.81 4.55 -4.86
CA ALA A 187 -20.57 5.63 -4.24
C ALA A 187 -22.03 5.66 -4.71
N GLU A 188 -22.27 5.51 -6.00
CA GLU A 188 -23.64 5.43 -6.54
C GLU A 188 -24.40 4.24 -5.94
N THR A 189 -23.76 3.08 -5.85
CA THR A 189 -24.34 1.87 -5.29
C THR A 189 -24.57 2.01 -3.78
N THR A 190 -23.60 2.55 -3.05
CA THR A 190 -23.70 2.79 -1.60
C THR A 190 -24.80 3.81 -1.29
N TRP A 191 -24.92 4.88 -2.09
CA TRP A 191 -26.00 5.87 -1.91
C TRP A 191 -27.37 5.36 -2.31
N LEU A 192 -27.45 4.42 -3.27
CA LEU A 192 -28.69 3.76 -3.62
C LEU A 192 -29.14 2.77 -2.53
N ILE A 193 -28.20 2.10 -1.86
CA ILE A 193 -28.49 1.07 -0.85
C ILE A 193 -28.68 1.69 0.52
N TYR A 194 -27.80 2.59 0.96
CA TYR A 194 -27.77 3.10 2.34
C TYR A 194 -28.21 4.56 2.48
N GLY A 195 -28.12 5.35 1.39
CA GLY A 195 -28.41 6.79 1.42
C GLY A 195 -27.25 7.65 1.94
N LYS A 196 -27.31 8.94 1.58
CA LYS A 196 -26.31 9.94 1.97
C LYS A 196 -26.23 10.15 3.49
N SER A 197 -27.37 10.05 4.18
CA SER A 197 -27.47 10.20 5.64
C SER A 197 -26.73 9.08 6.38
N GLU A 198 -26.92 7.83 5.95
CA GLU A 198 -26.27 6.67 6.51
C GLU A 198 -24.76 6.70 6.33
N THR A 199 -24.27 7.18 5.17
CA THR A 199 -22.83 7.39 4.93
C THR A 199 -22.25 8.36 5.96
N ILE A 200 -22.93 9.48 6.23
CA ILE A 200 -22.48 10.43 7.25
C ILE A 200 -22.48 9.78 8.64
N SER A 201 -23.56 9.05 8.98
CA SER A 201 -23.71 8.38 10.28
C SER A 201 -22.60 7.35 10.51
N HIS A 202 -22.32 6.53 9.51
CA HIS A 202 -21.27 5.53 9.57
C HIS A 202 -19.89 6.14 9.85
N HIS A 203 -19.50 7.19 9.10
CA HIS A 203 -18.21 7.85 9.31
C HIS A 203 -18.14 8.59 10.66
N GLN A 204 -19.26 9.14 11.12
CA GLN A 204 -19.35 9.73 12.46
C GLN A 204 -19.14 8.69 13.56
N GLU A 205 -19.73 7.51 13.40
CA GLU A 205 -19.58 6.40 14.35
C GLU A 205 -18.14 5.85 14.33
N LEU A 206 -17.50 5.73 13.17
CA LEU A 206 -16.08 5.37 13.08
C LEU A 206 -15.20 6.38 13.81
N TYR A 207 -15.40 7.67 13.57
CA TYR A 207 -14.66 8.73 14.27
C TYR A 207 -14.86 8.66 15.80
N ASN A 208 -16.09 8.54 16.26
CA ASN A 208 -16.43 8.45 17.68
C ASN A 208 -15.81 7.21 18.32
N GLY A 209 -15.87 6.07 17.65
CA GLY A 209 -15.30 4.82 18.12
C GLY A 209 -13.77 4.89 18.24
N ILE A 210 -13.10 5.53 17.28
CA ILE A 210 -11.63 5.75 17.35
C ILE A 210 -11.30 6.70 18.50
N LYS A 211 -12.00 7.83 18.61
CA LYS A 211 -11.80 8.85 19.65
C LYS A 211 -11.97 8.26 21.05
N ASN A 212 -13.01 7.46 21.26
CA ASN A 212 -13.37 6.86 22.54
C ASN A 212 -12.72 5.50 22.78
N LYS A 213 -11.96 4.98 21.81
CA LYS A 213 -11.38 3.63 21.82
C LYS A 213 -12.43 2.52 22.06
N ASP A 214 -13.58 2.69 21.46
CA ASP A 214 -14.69 1.73 21.55
C ASP A 214 -14.51 0.59 20.53
N PHE A 215 -13.68 -0.38 20.93
CA PHE A 215 -13.32 -1.52 20.11
C PHE A 215 -14.55 -2.37 19.72
N GLN A 216 -15.49 -2.54 20.65
CA GLN A 216 -16.67 -3.37 20.42
C GLN A 216 -17.57 -2.75 19.35
N LYS A 217 -17.86 -1.45 19.47
CA LYS A 217 -18.66 -0.72 18.49
C LYS A 217 -18.05 -0.75 17.11
N LEU A 218 -16.73 -0.52 17.02
CA LEU A 218 -16.02 -0.51 15.74
C LEU A 218 -15.96 -1.88 15.09
N THR A 219 -15.84 -2.96 15.86
CA THR A 219 -15.90 -4.32 15.33
C THR A 219 -17.29 -4.60 14.75
N GLN A 220 -18.35 -4.23 15.44
CA GLN A 220 -19.73 -4.41 14.95
C GLN A 220 -19.99 -3.65 13.64
N LEU A 221 -19.51 -2.41 13.53
CA LEU A 221 -19.66 -1.60 12.32
C LEU A 221 -18.94 -2.23 11.11
N GLN A 222 -17.75 -2.76 11.32
CA GLN A 222 -16.97 -3.39 10.27
C GLN A 222 -17.51 -4.75 9.86
N ASP A 223 -17.98 -5.56 10.81
CA ASP A 223 -18.57 -6.85 10.52
C ASP A 223 -19.90 -6.70 9.74
N ALA A 224 -20.70 -5.68 10.04
CA ALA A 224 -21.88 -5.34 9.29
C ALA A 224 -21.53 -4.97 7.83
N LEU A 225 -20.56 -4.06 7.64
CA LEU A 225 -20.12 -3.64 6.31
C LEU A 225 -19.60 -4.80 5.47
N LEU A 226 -18.76 -5.67 6.05
CA LEU A 226 -18.23 -6.85 5.37
C LEU A 226 -19.35 -7.80 4.92
N THR A 227 -20.39 -7.98 5.77
CA THR A 227 -21.52 -8.85 5.45
C THR A 227 -22.37 -8.27 4.34
N ASP A 228 -22.69 -6.99 4.41
CA ASP A 228 -23.57 -6.31 3.45
C ASP A 228 -22.90 -6.22 2.08
N GLU A 229 -21.63 -5.84 2.01
CA GLU A 229 -20.91 -5.76 0.73
C GLU A 229 -20.62 -7.15 0.14
N TYR A 230 -20.37 -8.17 0.96
CA TYR A 230 -20.24 -9.54 0.47
C TYR A 230 -21.55 -10.08 -0.13
N LEU A 231 -22.69 -9.76 0.47
CA LEU A 231 -24.01 -10.15 -0.04
C LEU A 231 -24.37 -9.36 -1.32
N ALA A 232 -24.02 -8.09 -1.40
CA ALA A 232 -24.27 -7.25 -2.56
C ALA A 232 -23.41 -7.63 -3.80
N SER A 233 -22.29 -8.33 -3.58
CA SER A 233 -21.38 -8.78 -4.65
C SER A 233 -21.73 -10.13 -5.27
N ARG A 234 -22.79 -10.79 -4.79
CA ARG A 234 -23.34 -12.05 -5.32
C ARG A 234 -24.49 -11.82 -6.27
#